data_9c17ef7c715fa2508ace24659a275ae8
#
_entry.id   9c17ef7c715fa2508ace24659a275ae8
#
_cell.length_a   1.000
_cell.length_b   1.000
_cell.length_c   1.000
_cell.angle_alpha   90.00
_cell.angle_beta   90.00
_cell.angle_gamma   90.00
#
_symmetry.space_group_name_H-M   'P 1'
#
loop_
_entity.id
_entity.type
_entity.pdbx_description
1 polymer ?
#
loop_
_entity_poly.entity_id
_entity_poly.type
_entity_poly.pdbx_seq_one_letter_code
_entity_poly.pdbx_strand_id
1 'polypeptide(L)'
;MADQRLQDRRVRLLIANRVAEDYKSLTADVTEIKDLRVQFSVKKSSSKEPNTAEVTITNLSPTRRAALQTKGVKFVLECGYVDTGVKQIFQGDVRHVSHVREGADWRTVLKSGDGERAFQFARISESLGPKASKSDVIKRLSAKLGLGLGNSARAAAAIPGSFEQGIVLSGPVSRELDKVLKGTGYEWSIQDEQLVILSASEVSGQDVPLLTPDSGLIGSPEFGAPLEKGGKPQLSAEAVAMQQMMRGIHF
;
A
#
# COMPACT_ATOMS: atom_id res chain seq x y z
N MET A 1 -7.67 -32.91 -13.44
CA MET A 1 -7.60 -31.63 -12.72
C MET A 1 -9.01 -31.08 -12.62
N ALA A 2 -9.53 -30.87 -11.43
CA ALA A 2 -10.89 -30.40 -11.25
C ALA A 2 -10.99 -28.98 -11.83
N ASP A 3 -11.99 -28.79 -12.69
CA ASP A 3 -12.39 -27.48 -13.24
C ASP A 3 -12.80 -26.58 -12.06
N GLN A 4 -11.85 -25.81 -11.53
CA GLN A 4 -12.11 -24.84 -10.46
C GLN A 4 -12.86 -23.66 -11.10
N ARG A 5 -14.16 -23.79 -11.22
CA ARG A 5 -15.02 -22.67 -11.58
C ARG A 5 -14.98 -21.67 -10.44
N LEU A 6 -14.43 -20.48 -10.71
CA LEU A 6 -14.43 -19.36 -9.78
C LEU A 6 -15.87 -18.83 -9.65
N GLN A 7 -16.65 -19.46 -8.77
CA GLN A 7 -18.05 -19.10 -8.50
C GLN A 7 -18.17 -18.44 -7.13
N ASP A 8 -19.22 -17.66 -6.95
CA ASP A 8 -19.57 -17.00 -5.68
C ASP A 8 -18.47 -16.10 -5.13
N ARG A 9 -18.33 -14.93 -5.75
CA ARG A 9 -17.45 -13.86 -5.28
C ARG A 9 -17.83 -13.39 -3.88
N ARG A 10 -16.84 -13.29 -3.01
CA ARG A 10 -17.01 -12.73 -1.66
C ARG A 10 -16.15 -11.49 -1.47
N VAL A 11 -16.78 -10.48 -0.88
CA VAL A 11 -16.11 -9.26 -0.41
C VAL A 11 -16.34 -9.17 1.08
N ARG A 12 -15.28 -8.97 1.84
CA ARG A 12 -15.33 -8.76 3.28
C ARG A 12 -14.60 -7.46 3.62
N LEU A 13 -15.27 -6.58 4.34
CA LEU A 13 -14.69 -5.34 4.82
C LEU A 13 -14.65 -5.36 6.34
N LEU A 14 -13.45 -5.30 6.89
CA LEU A 14 -13.21 -5.20 8.33
C LEU A 14 -12.91 -3.75 8.66
N ILE A 15 -13.65 -3.17 9.59
CA ILE A 15 -13.50 -1.78 10.01
C ILE A 15 -13.17 -1.76 11.48
N ALA A 16 -12.11 -1.07 11.84
CA ALA A 16 -11.68 -0.91 13.22
C ALA A 16 -11.31 0.54 13.52
N ASN A 17 -11.50 0.95 14.77
CA ASN A 17 -11.01 2.23 15.27
C ASN A 17 -9.61 2.02 15.86
N ARG A 18 -8.70 2.98 15.62
CA ARG A 18 -7.40 3.00 16.29
C ARG A 18 -7.53 3.59 17.69
N VAL A 19 -6.79 3.04 18.64
CA VAL A 19 -6.56 3.70 19.92
C VAL A 19 -5.70 4.96 19.69
N ALA A 20 -6.02 6.04 20.37
CA ALA A 20 -5.66 7.41 20.02
C ALA A 20 -4.16 7.72 19.86
N GLU A 21 -3.24 6.93 20.40
CA GLU A 21 -1.81 7.29 20.46
C GLU A 21 -0.87 6.27 19.81
N ASP A 22 -1.32 5.06 19.52
CA ASP A 22 -0.48 4.02 18.90
C ASP A 22 -0.98 3.70 17.49
N TYR A 23 -0.18 4.05 16.49
CA TYR A 23 -0.48 3.73 15.07
C TYR A 23 -0.57 2.23 14.79
N LYS A 24 -0.14 1.39 15.73
CA LYS A 24 -0.09 -0.08 15.59
C LYS A 24 -1.28 -0.77 16.24
N SER A 25 -1.90 -0.18 17.25
CA SER A 25 -2.98 -0.81 18.00
C SER A 25 -4.34 -0.49 17.39
N LEU A 26 -5.09 -1.52 17.02
CA LEU A 26 -6.50 -1.43 16.71
C LEU A 26 -7.30 -1.72 17.98
N THR A 27 -8.44 -1.05 18.15
CA THR A 27 -9.38 -1.44 19.20
C THR A 27 -9.90 -2.85 18.95
N ALA A 28 -10.29 -3.54 20.02
CA ALA A 28 -10.86 -4.89 19.92
C ALA A 28 -12.17 -4.95 19.12
N ASP A 29 -12.85 -3.81 18.93
CA ASP A 29 -14.12 -3.74 18.21
C ASP A 29 -13.90 -3.63 16.71
N VAL A 30 -13.76 -4.78 16.06
CA VAL A 30 -13.75 -4.89 14.61
C VAL A 30 -15.17 -5.12 14.12
N THR A 31 -15.66 -4.21 13.29
CA THR A 31 -16.95 -4.38 12.61
C THR A 31 -16.73 -5.06 11.26
N GLU A 32 -17.33 -6.23 11.09
CA GLU A 32 -17.32 -6.95 9.81
C GLU A 32 -18.54 -6.55 8.97
N ILE A 33 -18.30 -6.29 7.67
CA ILE A 33 -19.33 -6.07 6.66
C ILE A 33 -19.13 -7.10 5.55
N LYS A 34 -20.06 -8.03 5.39
CA LYS A 34 -19.95 -9.13 4.42
C LYS A 34 -21.20 -9.34 3.56
N ASP A 35 -22.37 -8.90 4.03
CA ASP A 35 -23.66 -9.22 3.40
C ASP A 35 -24.30 -8.00 2.72
N LEU A 36 -23.55 -6.94 2.52
CA LEU A 36 -23.98 -5.74 1.82
C LEU A 36 -23.36 -5.65 0.44
N ARG A 37 -24.02 -4.91 -0.46
CA ARG A 37 -23.43 -4.54 -1.74
C ARG A 37 -22.23 -3.62 -1.51
N VAL A 38 -21.04 -4.11 -1.85
CA VAL A 38 -19.78 -3.37 -1.78
C VAL A 38 -19.19 -3.25 -3.19
N GLN A 39 -18.88 -2.03 -3.58
CA GLN A 39 -18.11 -1.72 -4.79
C GLN A 39 -16.80 -1.06 -4.37
N PHE A 40 -15.70 -1.37 -5.04
CA PHE A 40 -14.41 -0.80 -4.67
C PHE A 40 -13.52 -0.57 -5.88
N SER A 41 -12.61 0.36 -5.73
CA SER A 41 -11.49 0.61 -6.63
C SER A 41 -10.23 0.74 -5.79
N VAL A 42 -9.20 -0.04 -6.11
CA VAL A 42 -7.91 -0.02 -5.41
C VAL A 42 -6.83 0.33 -6.42
N LYS A 43 -5.99 1.32 -6.08
CA LYS A 43 -4.82 1.72 -6.88
C LYS A 43 -3.58 1.46 -6.05
N LYS A 44 -2.74 0.56 -6.49
CA LYS A 44 -1.43 0.25 -5.90
C LYS A 44 -0.32 0.57 -6.88
N SER A 45 0.76 1.13 -6.38
CA SER A 45 1.98 1.42 -7.14
C SER A 45 3.20 1.18 -6.26
N SER A 46 4.36 1.05 -6.87
CA SER A 46 5.64 1.01 -6.16
C SER A 46 6.19 2.40 -5.83
N SER A 47 5.45 3.46 -6.16
CA SER A 47 5.87 4.83 -5.84
C SER A 47 5.81 5.09 -4.33
N LYS A 48 6.50 6.13 -3.89
CA LYS A 48 6.49 6.57 -2.48
C LYS A 48 5.14 7.13 -2.01
N GLU A 49 4.29 7.53 -2.95
CA GLU A 49 2.96 8.00 -2.60
C GLU A 49 2.10 6.84 -2.09
N PRO A 50 1.30 7.06 -1.02
CA PRO A 50 0.45 6.02 -0.48
C PRO A 50 -0.52 5.45 -1.50
N ASN A 51 -0.64 4.13 -1.54
CA ASN A 51 -1.70 3.45 -2.29
C ASN A 51 -3.07 3.93 -1.83
N THR A 52 -4.05 3.92 -2.72
CA THR A 52 -5.38 4.44 -2.42
C THR A 52 -6.46 3.42 -2.68
N ALA A 53 -7.52 3.48 -1.88
CA ALA A 53 -8.74 2.73 -2.12
C ALA A 53 -9.98 3.62 -1.97
N GLU A 54 -10.97 3.38 -2.81
CA GLU A 54 -12.30 3.91 -2.69
C GLU A 54 -13.28 2.75 -2.58
N VAL A 55 -14.09 2.76 -1.52
CA VAL A 55 -15.07 1.71 -1.23
C VAL A 55 -16.44 2.32 -1.07
N THR A 56 -17.42 1.83 -1.82
CA THR A 56 -18.82 2.25 -1.72
C THR A 56 -19.66 1.10 -1.15
N ILE A 57 -20.34 1.37 -0.06
CA ILE A 57 -21.22 0.42 0.64
C ILE A 57 -22.65 0.92 0.53
N THR A 58 -23.56 0.04 0.07
CA THR A 58 -24.98 0.37 -0.06
C THR A 58 -25.73 -0.08 1.19
N ASN A 59 -26.62 0.80 1.70
CA ASN A 59 -27.53 0.55 2.81
C ASN A 59 -26.86 0.17 4.15
N LEU A 60 -25.74 0.82 4.45
CA LEU A 60 -25.12 0.69 5.77
C LEU A 60 -26.05 1.29 6.85
N SER A 61 -26.20 0.58 7.98
CA SER A 61 -27.08 1.01 9.07
C SER A 61 -26.67 2.37 9.65
N PRO A 62 -27.60 3.17 10.20
CA PRO A 62 -27.29 4.49 10.78
C PRO A 62 -26.20 4.42 11.85
N THR A 63 -26.24 3.42 12.73
CA THR A 63 -25.24 3.22 13.79
C THR A 63 -23.84 2.98 13.21
N ARG A 64 -23.73 2.12 12.19
CA ARG A 64 -22.44 1.87 11.52
C ARG A 64 -21.95 3.07 10.73
N ARG A 65 -22.85 3.85 10.12
CA ARG A 65 -22.48 5.11 9.45
C ARG A 65 -21.90 6.12 10.43
N ALA A 66 -22.51 6.27 11.61
CA ALA A 66 -22.01 7.15 12.65
C ALA A 66 -20.62 6.71 13.17
N ALA A 67 -20.40 5.41 13.34
CA ALA A 67 -19.10 4.88 13.76
C ALA A 67 -17.98 5.18 12.76
N LEU A 68 -18.28 5.22 11.46
CA LEU A 68 -17.31 5.57 10.41
C LEU A 68 -16.88 7.04 10.42
N GLN A 69 -17.65 7.93 11.03
CA GLN A 69 -17.32 9.36 11.11
C GLN A 69 -16.33 9.68 12.23
N THR A 70 -15.98 8.70 13.06
CA THR A 70 -14.98 8.91 14.11
C THR A 70 -13.58 9.02 13.52
N LYS A 71 -12.71 9.78 14.19
CA LYS A 71 -11.31 9.91 13.76
C LYS A 71 -10.54 8.61 13.99
N GLY A 72 -9.64 8.29 13.08
CA GLY A 72 -8.74 7.15 13.23
C GLY A 72 -9.33 5.82 12.79
N VAL A 73 -10.37 5.82 11.97
CA VAL A 73 -10.92 4.61 11.37
C VAL A 73 -9.95 4.03 10.36
N LYS A 74 -9.78 2.73 10.43
CA LYS A 74 -8.99 1.91 9.53
C LYS A 74 -9.87 0.82 8.94
N PHE A 75 -9.60 0.41 7.72
CA PHE A 75 -10.23 -0.78 7.19
C PHE A 75 -9.25 -1.72 6.48
N VAL A 76 -9.65 -2.98 6.44
CA VAL A 76 -9.05 -4.04 5.64
C VAL A 76 -10.09 -4.51 4.66
N LEU A 77 -9.75 -4.51 3.37
CA LEU A 77 -10.58 -5.02 2.29
C LEU A 77 -10.05 -6.37 1.83
N GLU A 78 -10.90 -7.36 1.91
CA GLU A 78 -10.61 -8.72 1.48
C GLU A 78 -11.57 -9.13 0.38
N CYS A 79 -11.03 -9.78 -0.64
CA CYS A 79 -11.79 -10.32 -1.77
C CYS A 79 -11.35 -11.73 -2.10
N GLY A 80 -12.26 -12.49 -2.67
CA GLY A 80 -12.00 -13.85 -3.12
C GLY A 80 -13.25 -14.55 -3.59
N TYR A 81 -13.20 -15.85 -3.56
CA TYR A 81 -14.31 -16.73 -3.91
C TYR A 81 -14.57 -17.68 -2.74
N VAL A 82 -15.78 -18.27 -2.72
CA VAL A 82 -16.16 -19.20 -1.63
C VAL A 82 -15.17 -20.34 -1.54
N ASP A 83 -14.78 -20.91 -2.67
CA ASP A 83 -13.96 -22.13 -2.74
C ASP A 83 -12.48 -21.88 -2.41
N THR A 84 -11.94 -20.69 -2.77
CA THR A 84 -10.53 -20.35 -2.56
C THR A 84 -10.29 -19.48 -1.34
N GLY A 85 -11.37 -19.03 -0.68
CA GLY A 85 -11.33 -18.10 0.44
C GLY A 85 -11.08 -16.64 0.01
N VAL A 86 -11.13 -15.75 0.97
CA VAL A 86 -10.87 -14.32 0.78
C VAL A 86 -9.42 -13.99 1.16
N LYS A 87 -8.79 -13.09 0.40
CA LYS A 87 -7.44 -12.57 0.66
C LYS A 87 -7.49 -11.07 0.77
N GLN A 88 -6.62 -10.52 1.62
CA GLN A 88 -6.46 -9.08 1.74
C GLN A 88 -5.95 -8.50 0.42
N ILE A 89 -6.64 -7.49 -0.07
CA ILE A 89 -6.25 -6.72 -1.26
C ILE A 89 -5.85 -5.29 -0.93
N PHE A 90 -6.33 -4.77 0.21
CA PHE A 90 -5.97 -3.42 0.66
C PHE A 90 -6.15 -3.30 2.17
N GLN A 91 -5.27 -2.50 2.78
CA GLN A 91 -5.37 -2.06 4.17
C GLN A 91 -4.96 -0.59 4.25
N GLY A 92 -5.71 0.21 5.02
CA GLY A 92 -5.34 1.62 5.14
C GLY A 92 -6.24 2.44 6.04
N ASP A 93 -5.82 3.68 6.25
CA ASP A 93 -6.53 4.68 7.05
C ASP A 93 -7.62 5.36 6.24
N VAL A 94 -8.83 5.46 6.82
CA VAL A 94 -9.92 6.22 6.21
C VAL A 94 -9.64 7.71 6.36
N ARG A 95 -9.56 8.42 5.23
CA ARG A 95 -9.37 9.87 5.20
C ARG A 95 -10.66 10.66 4.99
N HIS A 96 -11.61 10.08 4.28
CA HIS A 96 -12.86 10.74 3.99
C HIS A 96 -14.02 9.75 3.96
N VAL A 97 -15.12 10.13 4.59
CA VAL A 97 -16.37 9.39 4.59
C VAL A 97 -17.47 10.31 4.13
N SER A 98 -18.26 9.89 3.16
CA SER A 98 -19.47 10.58 2.76
C SER A 98 -20.66 9.63 2.71
N HIS A 99 -21.83 10.16 3.05
CA HIS A 99 -23.10 9.44 2.99
C HIS A 99 -24.05 10.21 2.10
N VAL A 100 -24.50 9.59 1.04
CA VAL A 100 -25.41 10.20 0.06
C VAL A 100 -26.65 9.32 -0.08
N ARG A 101 -27.80 9.93 -0.09
CA ARG A 101 -29.06 9.24 -0.39
C ARG A 101 -29.34 9.33 -1.88
N GLU A 102 -29.47 8.18 -2.53
CA GLU A 102 -29.85 8.08 -3.93
C GLU A 102 -31.15 7.28 -4.05
N GLY A 103 -32.27 8.00 -4.23
CA GLY A 103 -33.59 7.39 -4.23
C GLY A 103 -33.93 6.73 -2.90
N ALA A 104 -34.16 5.42 -2.89
CA ALA A 104 -34.46 4.64 -1.70
C ALA A 104 -33.19 4.21 -0.93
N ASP A 105 -32.03 4.21 -1.59
CA ASP A 105 -30.78 3.67 -1.05
C ASP A 105 -29.89 4.74 -0.43
N TRP A 106 -29.12 4.30 0.56
CA TRP A 106 -28.02 5.07 1.13
C TRP A 106 -26.69 4.54 0.61
N ARG A 107 -25.87 5.40 0.01
CA ARG A 107 -24.49 5.09 -0.40
C ARG A 107 -23.51 5.73 0.57
N THR A 108 -22.66 4.88 1.14
CA THR A 108 -21.54 5.31 1.99
C THR A 108 -20.25 5.12 1.21
N VAL A 109 -19.55 6.21 0.95
CA VAL A 109 -18.27 6.20 0.23
C VAL A 109 -17.14 6.44 1.21
N LEU A 110 -16.18 5.53 1.23
CA LEU A 110 -14.94 5.60 2.02
C LEU A 110 -13.78 5.84 1.07
N LYS A 111 -12.97 6.87 1.33
CA LYS A 111 -11.68 7.09 0.66
C LYS A 111 -10.58 6.87 1.65
N SER A 112 -9.56 6.09 1.27
CA SER A 112 -8.50 5.65 2.16
C SER A 112 -7.13 5.71 1.50
N GLY A 113 -6.10 5.84 2.32
CA GLY A 113 -4.71 5.74 1.93
C GLY A 113 -3.96 4.74 2.80
N ASP A 114 -3.08 3.96 2.16
CA ASP A 114 -2.24 2.95 2.80
C ASP A 114 -1.13 3.62 3.63
N GLY A 115 -1.18 3.47 4.96
CA GLY A 115 -0.23 4.11 5.87
C GLY A 115 -0.19 5.63 5.76
N GLU A 116 -1.26 6.26 5.29
CA GLU A 116 -1.28 7.69 4.98
C GLU A 116 -1.01 8.58 6.19
N ARG A 117 -1.51 8.21 7.37
CA ARG A 117 -1.23 8.97 8.59
C ARG A 117 0.25 8.96 8.93
N ALA A 118 0.90 7.80 8.80
CA ALA A 118 2.34 7.69 9.01
C ALA A 118 3.11 8.54 8.00
N PHE A 119 2.73 8.47 6.73
CA PHE A 119 3.33 9.24 5.65
C PHE A 119 3.24 10.75 5.89
N GLN A 120 2.07 11.25 6.31
CA GLN A 120 1.83 12.69 6.50
C GLN A 120 2.34 13.24 7.82
N PHE A 121 2.20 12.48 8.92
CA PHE A 121 2.38 13.01 10.27
C PHE A 121 3.62 12.50 10.99
N ALA A 122 4.28 11.43 10.52
CA ALA A 122 5.50 10.97 11.17
C ALA A 122 6.62 12.02 11.05
N ARG A 123 7.18 12.39 12.19
CA ARG A 123 8.24 13.37 12.33
C ARG A 123 9.43 12.77 13.07
N ILE A 124 10.62 13.26 12.73
CA ILE A 124 11.85 12.93 13.43
C ILE A 124 12.59 14.23 13.77
N SER A 125 13.25 14.23 14.92
CA SER A 125 14.20 15.28 15.34
C SER A 125 15.30 14.59 16.14
N GLU A 126 16.32 14.12 15.45
CA GLU A 126 17.44 13.38 16.02
C GLU A 126 18.74 13.76 15.30
N SER A 127 19.85 13.74 16.03
CA SER A 127 21.18 13.86 15.45
C SER A 127 21.99 12.61 15.75
N LEU A 128 22.74 12.16 14.76
CA LEU A 128 23.62 10.98 14.84
C LEU A 128 25.06 11.44 14.63
N GLY A 129 25.94 10.95 15.48
CA GLY A 129 27.37 11.31 15.44
C GLY A 129 28.08 10.84 14.18
N PRO A 130 29.38 11.20 14.05
CA PRO A 130 30.22 10.77 12.93
C PRO A 130 30.23 9.25 12.74
N LYS A 131 30.36 8.84 11.47
CA LYS A 131 30.36 7.42 11.05
C LYS A 131 29.05 6.67 11.28
N ALA A 132 27.93 7.38 11.47
CA ALA A 132 26.61 6.76 11.52
C ALA A 132 26.34 6.00 10.20
N SER A 133 26.00 4.70 10.28
CA SER A 133 25.72 3.90 9.10
C SER A 133 24.38 4.29 8.47
N LYS A 134 24.25 4.23 7.15
CA LYS A 134 22.96 4.41 6.48
C LYS A 134 21.92 3.41 6.97
N SER A 135 22.34 2.17 7.24
CA SER A 135 21.51 1.12 7.81
C SER A 135 20.84 1.55 9.14
N ASP A 136 21.63 2.10 10.08
CA ASP A 136 21.09 2.53 11.37
C ASP A 136 20.15 3.73 11.24
N VAL A 137 20.47 4.66 10.33
CA VAL A 137 19.58 5.80 10.03
C VAL A 137 18.25 5.30 9.48
N ILE A 138 18.25 4.38 8.52
CA ILE A 138 17.02 3.81 7.92
C ILE A 138 16.20 3.06 8.98
N LYS A 139 16.83 2.29 9.86
CA LYS A 139 16.13 1.59 10.96
C LYS A 139 15.43 2.59 11.90
N ARG A 140 16.07 3.70 12.24
CA ARG A 140 15.47 4.77 13.07
C ARG A 140 14.29 5.43 12.36
N LEU A 141 14.44 5.76 11.09
CA LEU A 141 13.36 6.33 10.29
C LEU A 141 12.18 5.37 10.17
N SER A 142 12.44 4.08 9.92
CA SER A 142 11.40 3.03 9.87
C SER A 142 10.66 2.90 11.21
N ALA A 143 11.39 2.95 12.32
CA ALA A 143 10.77 2.90 13.66
C ALA A 143 9.87 4.11 13.93
N LYS A 144 10.25 5.31 13.45
CA LYS A 144 9.46 6.54 13.59
C LYS A 144 8.21 6.56 12.74
N LEU A 145 8.20 5.89 11.59
CA LEU A 145 6.98 5.73 10.78
C LEU A 145 5.89 4.97 11.54
N GLY A 146 6.26 4.06 12.45
CA GLY A 146 5.30 3.28 13.20
C GLY A 146 4.52 2.26 12.37
N LEU A 147 4.94 1.99 11.13
CA LEU A 147 4.40 0.95 10.25
C LEU A 147 5.12 -0.38 10.46
N GLY A 148 4.60 -1.44 9.84
CA GLY A 148 5.31 -2.71 9.76
C GLY A 148 6.67 -2.54 9.04
N LEU A 149 7.65 -3.38 9.43
CA LEU A 149 9.00 -3.24 8.87
C LEU A 149 9.13 -3.81 7.44
N GLY A 150 8.16 -4.61 6.97
CA GLY A 150 8.24 -5.24 5.66
C GLY A 150 9.62 -5.87 5.41
N ASN A 151 10.23 -5.52 4.27
CA ASN A 151 11.60 -5.91 3.96
C ASN A 151 12.64 -4.86 4.40
N SER A 152 12.23 -3.74 5.02
CA SER A 152 13.10 -2.58 5.27
C SER A 152 14.33 -2.91 6.12
N ALA A 153 14.22 -3.84 7.07
CA ALA A 153 15.36 -4.26 7.89
C ALA A 153 16.43 -4.97 7.06
N ARG A 154 16.03 -5.86 6.15
CA ARG A 154 16.94 -6.57 5.24
C ARG A 154 17.55 -5.61 4.21
N ALA A 155 16.72 -4.79 3.60
CA ALA A 155 17.17 -3.80 2.63
C ALA A 155 18.11 -2.76 3.26
N ALA A 156 17.82 -2.28 4.48
CA ALA A 156 18.71 -1.38 5.19
C ALA A 156 20.11 -1.98 5.42
N ALA A 157 20.19 -3.28 5.72
CA ALA A 157 21.48 -3.96 5.90
C ALA A 157 22.28 -4.07 4.58
N ALA A 158 21.58 -4.11 3.45
CA ALA A 158 22.21 -4.19 2.12
C ALA A 158 22.68 -2.83 1.58
N ILE A 159 22.21 -1.70 2.13
CA ILE A 159 22.58 -0.36 1.68
C ILE A 159 23.92 0.06 2.30
N PRO A 160 25.00 0.16 1.51
CA PRO A 160 26.32 0.50 2.01
C PRO A 160 26.46 2.01 2.30
N GLY A 161 27.46 2.32 3.13
CA GLY A 161 27.92 3.70 3.37
C GLY A 161 27.57 4.23 4.75
N SER A 162 28.24 5.30 5.10
CA SER A 162 28.14 5.99 6.38
C SER A 162 28.15 7.52 6.17
N PHE A 163 27.70 8.21 7.16
CA PHE A 163 27.78 9.68 7.24
C PHE A 163 29.03 10.05 8.04
N GLU A 164 30.12 10.38 7.34
CA GLU A 164 31.43 10.63 7.96
C GLU A 164 31.42 11.72 9.02
N GLN A 165 30.65 12.78 8.82
CA GLN A 165 30.52 13.89 9.76
C GLN A 165 29.27 13.78 10.65
N GLY A 166 28.56 12.65 10.58
CA GLY A 166 27.23 12.49 11.20
C GLY A 166 26.10 13.05 10.34
N ILE A 167 24.89 12.95 10.85
CA ILE A 167 23.68 13.42 10.16
C ILE A 167 22.68 13.98 11.16
N VAL A 168 22.03 15.06 10.78
CA VAL A 168 20.86 15.62 11.47
C VAL A 168 19.62 15.24 10.68
N LEU A 169 18.68 14.61 11.36
CA LEU A 169 17.36 14.23 10.84
C LEU A 169 16.34 15.17 11.48
N SER A 170 15.66 15.98 10.68
CA SER A 170 14.70 16.96 11.18
C SER A 170 13.55 17.16 10.20
N GLY A 171 12.33 16.85 10.64
CA GLY A 171 11.12 17.09 9.86
C GLY A 171 10.35 15.80 9.51
N PRO A 172 9.65 15.77 8.36
CA PRO A 172 8.89 14.61 7.91
C PRO A 172 9.80 13.41 7.64
N VAL A 173 9.44 12.25 8.18
CA VAL A 173 10.21 11.02 8.00
C VAL A 173 10.30 10.62 6.52
N SER A 174 9.24 10.86 5.75
CA SER A 174 9.22 10.62 4.30
C SER A 174 10.33 11.39 3.56
N ARG A 175 10.55 12.65 3.91
CA ARG A 175 11.63 13.49 3.33
C ARG A 175 13.02 13.02 3.75
N GLU A 176 13.16 12.60 5.00
CA GLU A 176 14.46 12.12 5.50
C GLU A 176 14.80 10.76 4.88
N LEU A 177 13.80 9.89 4.61
CA LEU A 177 14.00 8.66 3.82
C LEU A 177 14.46 8.98 2.40
N ASP A 178 13.82 9.92 1.70
CA ASP A 178 14.24 10.37 0.37
C ASP A 178 15.71 10.85 0.38
N LYS A 179 16.08 11.66 1.39
CA LYS A 179 17.43 12.20 1.54
C LYS A 179 18.48 11.10 1.75
N VAL A 180 18.19 10.13 2.62
CA VAL A 180 19.13 9.04 2.96
C VAL A 180 19.29 8.05 1.81
N LEU A 181 18.20 7.76 1.08
CA LEU A 181 18.21 6.82 -0.04
C LEU A 181 18.69 7.44 -1.36
N LYS A 182 18.77 8.77 -1.45
CA LYS A 182 19.25 9.45 -2.65
C LYS A 182 20.63 8.95 -3.08
N GLY A 183 20.72 8.52 -4.35
CA GLY A 183 21.98 8.04 -4.93
C GLY A 183 22.40 6.63 -4.49
N THR A 184 21.54 5.89 -3.76
CA THR A 184 21.84 4.49 -3.39
C THR A 184 21.30 3.47 -4.39
N GLY A 185 20.44 3.88 -5.33
CA GLY A 185 19.73 2.97 -6.22
C GLY A 185 18.55 2.24 -5.57
N TYR A 186 18.21 2.61 -4.33
CA TYR A 186 17.04 2.07 -3.62
C TYR A 186 15.91 3.09 -3.56
N GLU A 187 14.69 2.60 -3.71
CA GLU A 187 13.46 3.36 -3.56
C GLU A 187 12.61 2.76 -2.43
N TRP A 188 11.75 3.57 -1.84
CA TRP A 188 10.86 3.14 -0.79
C TRP A 188 9.40 3.38 -1.14
N SER A 189 8.54 2.53 -0.63
CA SER A 189 7.08 2.64 -0.74
C SER A 189 6.41 2.09 0.51
N ILE A 190 5.12 2.39 0.67
CA ILE A 190 4.29 1.80 1.71
C ILE A 190 3.35 0.81 1.03
N GLN A 191 3.40 -0.45 1.47
CA GLN A 191 2.60 -1.55 0.93
C GLN A 191 1.91 -2.29 2.08
N ASP A 192 0.58 -2.24 2.11
CA ASP A 192 -0.23 -2.87 3.15
C ASP A 192 0.24 -2.53 4.57
N GLU A 193 0.48 -1.23 4.80
CA GLU A 193 1.02 -0.64 6.05
C GLU A 193 2.40 -1.18 6.47
N GLN A 194 3.19 -1.57 5.52
CA GLN A 194 4.58 -1.95 5.72
C GLN A 194 5.50 -1.05 4.91
N LEU A 195 6.62 -0.65 5.48
CA LEU A 195 7.67 0.03 4.75
C LEU A 195 8.44 -0.99 3.91
N VAL A 196 8.41 -0.82 2.61
CA VAL A 196 9.13 -1.65 1.63
C VAL A 196 10.23 -0.80 1.00
N ILE A 197 11.44 -1.32 0.94
CA ILE A 197 12.60 -0.69 0.30
C ILE A 197 13.15 -1.68 -0.71
N LEU A 198 13.20 -1.29 -1.98
CA LEU A 198 13.65 -2.14 -3.08
C LEU A 198 14.64 -1.38 -3.96
N SER A 199 15.61 -2.08 -4.53
CA SER A 199 16.39 -1.56 -5.65
C SER A 199 15.58 -1.73 -6.95
N ALA A 200 15.91 -0.95 -7.98
CA ALA A 200 15.27 -1.02 -9.29
C ALA A 200 15.35 -2.43 -9.94
N SER A 201 16.31 -3.25 -9.51
CA SER A 201 16.54 -4.61 -10.01
C SER A 201 16.00 -5.71 -9.10
N GLU A 202 15.47 -5.36 -7.91
CA GLU A 202 14.93 -6.33 -6.97
C GLU A 202 13.42 -6.52 -7.12
N VAL A 203 12.98 -7.77 -6.98
CA VAL A 203 11.59 -8.12 -6.75
C VAL A 203 11.37 -8.41 -5.26
N SER A 204 10.16 -8.24 -4.77
CA SER A 204 9.83 -8.40 -3.35
C SER A 204 10.08 -9.80 -2.76
N GLY A 205 10.55 -10.75 -3.56
CA GLY A 205 10.93 -12.11 -3.14
C GLY A 205 9.74 -13.00 -2.76
N GLN A 206 8.53 -12.62 -3.10
CA GLN A 206 7.34 -13.46 -2.94
C GLN A 206 7.01 -14.15 -4.26
N ASP A 207 6.42 -15.33 -4.16
CA ASP A 207 5.86 -16.01 -5.32
C ASP A 207 4.81 -15.12 -5.98
N VAL A 208 5.02 -14.82 -7.25
CA VAL A 208 4.09 -14.01 -8.04
C VAL A 208 3.05 -14.95 -8.65
N PRO A 209 1.75 -14.75 -8.37
CA PRO A 209 0.72 -15.57 -9.00
C PRO A 209 0.70 -15.31 -10.51
N LEU A 210 0.72 -16.40 -11.27
CA LEU A 210 0.55 -16.33 -12.72
C LEU A 210 -0.91 -16.02 -13.04
N LEU A 211 -1.17 -14.90 -13.69
CA LEU A 211 -2.49 -14.53 -14.17
C LEU A 211 -2.68 -15.06 -15.60
N THR A 212 -3.59 -15.99 -15.75
CA THR A 212 -4.00 -16.57 -17.05
C THR A 212 -5.51 -16.40 -17.23
N PRO A 213 -6.04 -16.56 -18.43
CA PRO A 213 -7.49 -16.59 -18.62
C PRO A 213 -8.20 -17.63 -17.74
N ASP A 214 -7.55 -18.77 -17.51
CA ASP A 214 -8.08 -19.84 -16.64
C ASP A 214 -8.04 -19.47 -15.15
N SER A 215 -7.13 -18.60 -14.74
CA SER A 215 -7.05 -18.07 -13.36
C SER A 215 -7.90 -16.82 -13.13
N GLY A 216 -8.66 -16.39 -14.13
CA GLY A 216 -9.60 -15.26 -14.03
C GLY A 216 -9.14 -13.93 -14.61
N LEU A 217 -8.09 -13.93 -15.43
CA LEU A 217 -7.70 -12.73 -16.19
C LEU A 217 -8.76 -12.41 -17.24
N ILE A 218 -9.31 -11.20 -17.18
CA ILE A 218 -10.26 -10.67 -18.15
C ILE A 218 -9.58 -9.54 -18.93
N GLY A 219 -9.45 -9.71 -20.25
CA GLY A 219 -8.76 -8.76 -21.11
C GLY A 219 -7.27 -9.02 -21.26
N SER A 220 -6.58 -8.15 -21.94
CA SER A 220 -5.13 -8.19 -22.12
C SER A 220 -4.48 -7.09 -21.29
N PRO A 221 -3.35 -7.38 -20.61
CA PRO A 221 -2.60 -6.32 -19.92
C PRO A 221 -2.12 -5.27 -20.91
N GLU A 222 -2.34 -4.00 -20.59
CA GLU A 222 -1.79 -2.88 -21.34
C GLU A 222 -0.59 -2.29 -20.60
N PHE A 223 0.50 -2.09 -21.32
CA PHE A 223 1.68 -1.41 -20.78
C PHE A 223 1.66 0.04 -21.21
N GLY A 224 1.42 0.95 -20.26
CA GLY A 224 1.59 2.38 -20.46
C GLY A 224 3.06 2.78 -20.29
N ALA A 225 3.72 3.26 -21.34
CA ALA A 225 4.96 3.98 -21.18
C ALA A 225 4.65 5.41 -20.72
N PRO A 226 5.36 5.97 -19.70
CA PRO A 226 5.20 7.37 -19.36
C PRO A 226 5.59 8.23 -20.57
N LEU A 227 4.65 9.08 -21.02
CA LEU A 227 4.92 10.07 -22.06
C LEU A 227 5.68 11.24 -21.39
N GLU A 228 6.95 11.38 -21.70
CA GLU A 228 7.66 12.64 -21.40
C GLU A 228 7.05 13.78 -22.22
N LYS A 229 6.82 14.92 -21.58
CA LYS A 229 6.31 16.13 -22.24
C LYS A 229 7.24 16.51 -23.41
N GLY A 230 6.84 16.20 -24.63
CA GLY A 230 7.48 16.66 -25.86
C GLY A 230 8.52 15.72 -26.50
N GLY A 231 8.71 14.49 -25.98
CA GLY A 231 9.64 13.51 -26.54
C GLY A 231 8.96 12.23 -27.06
N LYS A 232 9.62 11.54 -28.00
CA LYS A 232 9.27 10.15 -28.30
C LYS A 232 9.48 9.32 -27.03
N PRO A 233 8.63 8.33 -26.71
CA PRO A 233 8.80 7.51 -25.52
C PRO A 233 10.18 6.83 -25.57
N GLN A 234 11.11 7.30 -24.77
CA GLN A 234 12.36 6.60 -24.51
C GLN A 234 12.08 5.62 -23.38
N LEU A 235 11.88 4.37 -23.74
CA LEU A 235 11.92 3.29 -22.78
C LEU A 235 13.34 3.25 -22.20
N SER A 236 13.49 3.28 -20.86
CA SER A 236 14.77 3.02 -20.25
C SER A 236 15.27 1.63 -20.71
N ALA A 237 16.57 1.41 -20.77
CA ALA A 237 17.12 0.10 -21.14
C ALA A 237 16.53 -1.03 -20.28
N GLU A 238 16.20 -0.74 -19.02
CA GLU A 238 15.54 -1.65 -18.08
C GLU A 238 14.09 -1.93 -18.44
N ALA A 239 13.32 -0.91 -18.85
CA ALA A 239 11.96 -1.08 -19.34
C ALA A 239 11.91 -1.86 -20.65
N VAL A 240 12.93 -1.71 -21.53
CA VAL A 240 13.08 -2.52 -22.74
C VAL A 240 13.42 -3.96 -22.37
N ALA A 241 14.30 -4.20 -21.41
CA ALA A 241 14.66 -5.54 -20.93
C ALA A 241 13.45 -6.22 -20.28
N MET A 242 12.69 -5.50 -19.46
CA MET A 242 11.45 -5.99 -18.86
C MET A 242 10.38 -6.31 -19.90
N GLN A 243 10.23 -5.47 -20.93
CA GLN A 243 9.35 -5.71 -22.05
C GLN A 243 9.78 -6.91 -22.91
N GLN A 244 11.08 -7.14 -23.05
CA GLN A 244 11.61 -8.32 -23.75
C GLN A 244 11.43 -9.60 -22.93
N MET A 245 11.64 -9.57 -21.61
CA MET A 245 11.31 -10.69 -20.72
C MET A 245 9.82 -11.05 -20.76
N MET A 246 8.95 -10.06 -20.79
CA MET A 246 7.50 -10.31 -20.83
C MET A 246 6.97 -10.73 -22.21
N ARG A 247 7.67 -10.44 -23.31
CA ARG A 247 7.31 -10.98 -24.65
C ARG A 247 7.41 -12.50 -24.75
N GLY A 248 8.12 -13.15 -23.85
CA GLY A 248 8.19 -14.60 -23.73
C GLY A 248 7.10 -15.22 -22.84
N ILE A 249 6.30 -14.39 -22.16
CA ILE A 249 5.21 -14.82 -21.31
C ILE A 249 3.92 -14.48 -22.04
N HIS A 250 3.31 -15.46 -22.68
CA HIS A 250 1.95 -15.32 -23.23
C HIS A 250 1.00 -15.31 -22.04
N PHE A 251 0.39 -14.16 -21.76
CA PHE A 251 -0.71 -14.00 -20.81
C PHE A 251 -2.05 -14.35 -21.48
#